data_402b30365efa895c0f58984a890431eb
#
_entry.id   402b30365efa895c0f58984a890431eb
#
_cell.length_a   1.000
_cell.length_b   1.000
_cell.length_c   1.000
_cell.angle_alpha   90.00
_cell.angle_beta   90.00
_cell.angle_gamma   90.00
#
_symmetry.space_group_name_H-M   'P 1'
#
loop_
_entity.id
_entity.type
_entity.pdbx_description
1 polymer ?
#
loop_
_entity_poly.entity_id
_entity_poly.type
_entity_poly.pdbx_seq_one_letter_code
_entity_poly.pdbx_strand_id
1 'polypeptide(L)'
;MLIKILIFFLICIIYKLICSIIDLIKVKYYKKLYISYLSNKSSKIFQYKTSCITLFKKLNIPDAKIPITQKTGYGQLANFTTSLFNNFPDNTTLFTHETLRIFQDAIGICKTHIFECLSIRYWINCIIFLPKNILCYLNVSAENIFIKICQVIYWISGILITLFSTDIADIIKSFIMR
;
A
#
# COMPACT_ATOMS: atom_id res chain seq x y z
N MET A 1 -11.33 25.13 18.63
CA MET A 1 -11.47 24.41 17.35
C MET A 1 -10.11 23.84 16.87
N LEU A 2 -9.08 24.63 16.78
CA LEU A 2 -7.74 24.26 16.28
C LEU A 2 -7.12 23.05 17.02
N ILE A 3 -7.24 23.01 18.35
CA ILE A 3 -6.72 21.90 19.17
C ILE A 3 -7.39 20.56 18.82
N LYS A 4 -8.69 20.53 18.57
CA LYS A 4 -9.41 19.31 18.17
C LYS A 4 -8.93 18.76 16.83
N ILE A 5 -8.68 19.65 15.86
CA ILE A 5 -8.14 19.29 14.53
C ILE A 5 -6.73 18.73 14.68
N LEU A 6 -5.89 19.35 15.52
CA LEU A 6 -4.51 18.89 15.76
C LEU A 6 -4.50 17.51 16.43
N ILE A 7 -5.36 17.26 17.40
CA ILE A 7 -5.51 15.95 18.06
C ILE A 7 -5.96 14.89 17.03
N PHE A 8 -6.95 15.18 16.20
CA PHE A 8 -7.42 14.26 15.15
C PHE A 8 -6.29 13.91 14.17
N PHE A 9 -5.51 14.92 13.76
CA PHE A 9 -4.37 14.70 12.86
C PHE A 9 -3.28 13.82 13.51
N LEU A 10 -2.98 14.06 14.79
CA LEU A 10 -2.04 13.23 15.55
C LEU A 10 -2.50 11.77 15.64
N ILE A 11 -3.79 11.53 15.86
CA ILE A 11 -4.36 10.17 15.90
C ILE A 11 -4.16 9.50 14.53
N CYS A 12 -4.41 10.19 13.40
CA CYS A 12 -4.20 9.64 12.07
C CYS A 12 -2.73 9.26 11.81
N ILE A 13 -1.78 10.10 12.27
CA ILE A 13 -0.34 9.81 12.17
C ILE A 13 0.00 8.53 12.95
N ILE A 14 -0.42 8.46 14.21
CA ILE A 14 -0.15 7.31 15.08
C ILE A 14 -0.75 6.03 14.48
N TYR A 15 -2.00 6.07 14.02
CA TYR A 15 -2.66 4.92 13.40
C TYR A 15 -1.89 4.40 12.19
N LYS A 16 -1.50 5.29 11.26
CA LYS A 16 -0.74 4.90 10.06
C LYS A 16 0.62 4.33 10.42
N LEU A 17 1.30 4.92 11.40
CA LEU A 17 2.60 4.46 11.88
C LEU A 17 2.49 3.05 12.47
N ILE A 18 1.49 2.79 13.31
CA ILE A 18 1.23 1.46 13.88
C ILE A 18 0.97 0.43 12.77
N CYS A 19 0.13 0.75 11.79
CA CYS A 19 -0.13 -0.13 10.65
C CYS A 19 1.16 -0.47 9.87
N SER A 20 2.00 0.52 9.59
CA SER A 20 3.27 0.31 8.87
C SER A 20 4.27 -0.54 9.66
N ILE A 21 4.32 -0.38 10.99
CA ILE A 21 5.15 -1.22 11.87
C ILE A 21 4.64 -2.67 11.88
N ILE A 22 3.32 -2.87 11.97
CA ILE A 22 2.71 -4.21 11.92
C ILE A 22 3.04 -4.92 10.60
N ASP A 23 2.94 -4.19 9.47
CA ASP A 23 3.27 -4.75 8.16
C ASP A 23 4.76 -5.13 8.10
N LEU A 24 5.67 -4.31 8.61
CA LEU A 24 7.10 -4.61 8.68
C LEU A 24 7.38 -5.88 9.52
N ILE A 25 6.72 -6.01 10.66
CA ILE A 25 6.86 -7.20 11.54
C ILE A 25 6.37 -8.45 10.80
N LYS A 26 5.21 -8.37 10.12
CA LYS A 26 4.66 -9.48 9.31
C LYS A 26 5.61 -9.89 8.19
N VAL A 27 6.15 -8.94 7.42
CA VAL A 27 7.11 -9.24 6.34
C VAL A 27 8.34 -9.95 6.89
N LYS A 28 8.93 -9.44 7.99
CA LYS A 28 10.09 -10.07 8.63
C LYS A 28 9.77 -11.48 9.13
N TYR A 29 8.59 -11.67 9.72
CA TYR A 29 8.14 -12.98 10.19
C TYR A 29 7.98 -13.98 9.03
N TYR A 30 7.32 -13.60 7.94
CA TYR A 30 7.16 -14.46 6.77
C TYR A 30 8.50 -14.77 6.09
N LYS A 31 9.42 -13.80 6.01
CA LYS A 31 10.78 -14.04 5.54
C LYS A 31 11.49 -15.09 6.40
N LYS A 32 11.38 -15.01 7.72
CA LYS A 32 11.98 -15.99 8.64
C LYS A 32 11.37 -17.39 8.42
N LEU A 33 10.05 -17.49 8.25
CA LEU A 33 9.39 -18.77 7.93
C LEU A 33 9.87 -19.35 6.60
N TYR A 34 10.03 -18.50 5.57
CA TYR A 34 10.52 -18.94 4.28
C TYR A 34 11.96 -19.44 4.35
N ILE A 35 12.84 -18.75 5.05
CA ILE A 35 14.23 -19.20 5.29
C ILE A 35 14.24 -20.55 6.05
N SER A 36 13.36 -20.71 7.04
CA SER A 36 13.21 -21.98 7.77
C SER A 36 12.71 -23.12 6.86
N TYR A 37 11.86 -22.83 5.91
CA TYR A 37 11.42 -23.78 4.87
C TYR A 37 12.59 -24.18 3.95
N LEU A 38 13.38 -23.23 3.46
CA LEU A 38 14.56 -23.51 2.62
C LEU A 38 15.59 -24.37 3.33
N SER A 39 15.71 -24.26 4.65
CA SER A 39 16.59 -25.11 5.47
C SER A 39 15.96 -26.45 5.90
N ASN A 40 14.82 -26.83 5.32
CA ASN A 40 14.04 -28.04 5.63
C ASN A 40 13.64 -28.20 7.11
N LYS A 41 13.62 -27.08 7.88
CA LYS A 41 13.26 -27.09 9.30
C LYS A 41 11.75 -26.98 9.56
N SER A 42 10.99 -26.38 8.66
CA SER A 42 9.56 -26.13 8.88
C SER A 42 8.80 -25.88 7.59
N SER A 43 7.64 -26.50 7.44
CA SER A 43 6.69 -26.28 6.33
C SER A 43 5.60 -25.26 6.66
N LYS A 44 5.68 -24.56 7.80
CA LYS A 44 4.64 -23.61 8.27
C LYS A 44 4.34 -22.49 7.28
N ILE A 45 5.26 -22.13 6.38
CA ILE A 45 5.07 -21.08 5.39
C ILE A 45 3.87 -21.34 4.47
N PHE A 46 3.53 -22.61 4.20
CA PHE A 46 2.38 -22.97 3.37
C PHE A 46 1.06 -22.47 3.96
N GLN A 47 0.92 -22.49 5.29
CA GLN A 47 -0.27 -21.99 5.98
C GLN A 47 -0.43 -20.46 5.82
N TYR A 48 0.67 -19.76 5.61
CA TYR A 48 0.69 -18.29 5.46
C TYR A 48 0.82 -17.82 4.00
N LYS A 49 0.78 -18.74 3.02
CA LYS A 49 0.90 -18.40 1.58
C LYS A 49 0.00 -17.24 1.18
N THR A 50 -1.30 -17.39 1.38
CA THR A 50 -2.30 -16.38 0.99
C THR A 50 -2.05 -15.05 1.71
N SER A 51 -1.81 -15.07 3.01
CA SER A 51 -1.54 -13.87 3.80
C SER A 51 -0.27 -13.15 3.35
N CYS A 52 0.77 -13.89 2.97
CA CYS A 52 2.02 -13.36 2.45
C CYS A 52 1.80 -12.66 1.10
N ILE A 53 1.10 -13.32 0.17
CA ILE A 53 0.78 -12.77 -1.15
C ILE A 53 -0.10 -11.53 -1.04
N THR A 54 -1.12 -11.56 -0.17
CA THR A 54 -1.99 -10.40 0.09
C THR A 54 -1.18 -9.22 0.64
N LEU A 55 -0.21 -9.47 1.50
CA LEU A 55 0.68 -8.44 2.03
C LEU A 55 1.57 -7.84 0.93
N PHE A 56 2.12 -8.66 0.02
CA PHE A 56 2.90 -8.16 -1.12
C PHE A 56 2.04 -7.29 -2.05
N LYS A 57 0.80 -7.73 -2.34
CA LYS A 57 -0.16 -6.93 -3.12
C LYS A 57 -0.50 -5.60 -2.44
N LYS A 58 -0.72 -5.61 -1.11
CA LYS A 58 -0.94 -4.40 -0.30
C LYS A 58 0.23 -3.42 -0.41
N LEU A 59 1.45 -3.92 -0.50
CA LEU A 59 2.67 -3.13 -0.66
C LEU A 59 2.94 -2.74 -2.13
N ASN A 60 1.99 -2.99 -3.05
CA ASN A 60 2.13 -2.73 -4.48
C ASN A 60 3.34 -3.41 -5.14
N ILE A 61 3.75 -4.57 -4.62
CA ILE A 61 4.82 -5.36 -5.21
C ILE A 61 4.24 -6.21 -6.34
N PRO A 62 4.70 -6.02 -7.58
CA PRO A 62 4.20 -6.78 -8.72
C PRO A 62 4.62 -8.26 -8.62
N ASP A 63 3.80 -9.13 -9.20
CA ASP A 63 4.14 -10.54 -9.36
C ASP A 63 5.27 -10.71 -10.38
N ALA A 64 6.37 -11.29 -9.96
CA ALA A 64 7.51 -11.56 -10.84
C ALA A 64 7.19 -12.74 -11.76
N LYS A 65 7.37 -12.52 -13.06
CA LYS A 65 7.30 -13.59 -14.08
C LYS A 65 8.68 -14.19 -14.29
N ILE A 66 8.81 -15.48 -13.98
CA ILE A 66 10.08 -16.20 -14.06
C ILE A 66 10.09 -17.01 -15.35
N PRO A 67 11.09 -16.83 -16.23
CA PRO A 67 11.25 -17.66 -17.42
C PRO A 67 11.76 -19.06 -17.02
N ILE A 68 11.09 -20.10 -17.51
CA ILE A 68 11.47 -21.50 -17.34
C ILE A 68 11.65 -22.09 -18.73
N THR A 69 12.79 -22.73 -18.96
CA THR A 69 13.05 -23.48 -20.19
C THR A 69 12.86 -24.97 -19.93
N GLN A 70 11.94 -25.60 -20.60
CA GLN A 70 11.70 -27.04 -20.55
C GLN A 70 12.03 -27.71 -21.88
N LYS A 71 12.63 -28.92 -21.81
CA LYS A 71 12.79 -29.78 -22.96
C LYS A 71 11.45 -30.47 -23.27
N THR A 72 10.90 -30.19 -24.46
CA THR A 72 9.58 -30.71 -24.90
C THR A 72 9.67 -31.92 -25.83
N GLY A 73 10.84 -32.48 -26.05
CA GLY A 73 11.11 -33.64 -26.89
C GLY A 73 12.38 -33.48 -27.73
N TYR A 74 12.74 -34.38 -28.59
CA TYR A 74 13.94 -34.49 -29.42
C TYR A 74 14.63 -33.15 -29.76
N GLY A 75 15.35 -32.57 -28.77
CA GLY A 75 16.13 -31.35 -28.96
C GLY A 75 15.35 -30.02 -28.98
N GLN A 76 14.04 -30.03 -28.82
CA GLN A 76 13.22 -28.81 -28.75
C GLN A 76 13.16 -28.25 -27.34
N LEU A 77 13.43 -26.95 -27.22
CA LEU A 77 13.32 -26.18 -25.98
C LEU A 77 12.09 -25.27 -26.05
N ALA A 78 11.19 -25.37 -25.10
CA ALA A 78 10.09 -24.44 -24.95
C ALA A 78 10.34 -23.49 -23.75
N ASN A 79 10.18 -22.19 -24.00
CA ASN A 79 10.30 -21.17 -22.98
C ASN A 79 8.91 -20.81 -22.46
N PHE A 80 8.69 -21.00 -21.18
CA PHE A 80 7.46 -20.63 -20.49
C PHE A 80 7.77 -19.53 -19.47
N THR A 81 6.80 -18.68 -19.21
CA THR A 81 6.86 -17.75 -18.08
C THR A 81 5.88 -18.19 -17.02
N THR A 82 6.32 -18.31 -15.79
CA THR A 82 5.46 -18.67 -14.67
C THR A 82 5.43 -17.57 -13.61
N SER A 83 4.32 -17.48 -12.90
CA SER A 83 4.11 -16.51 -11.82
C SER A 83 4.82 -16.99 -10.56
N LEU A 84 5.56 -16.09 -9.90
CA LEU A 84 6.21 -16.37 -8.64
C LEU A 84 5.17 -16.59 -7.52
N PHE A 85 4.11 -15.79 -7.48
CA PHE A 85 3.08 -15.91 -6.44
C PHE A 85 2.30 -17.22 -6.52
N ASN A 86 2.05 -17.73 -7.73
CA ASN A 86 1.35 -18.99 -7.90
C ASN A 86 2.20 -20.18 -7.39
N ASN A 87 3.51 -20.14 -7.61
CA ASN A 87 4.43 -21.20 -7.21
C ASN A 87 5.01 -21.02 -5.80
N PHE A 88 4.70 -19.90 -5.13
CA PHE A 88 5.16 -19.67 -3.76
C PHE A 88 4.48 -20.65 -2.78
N PRO A 89 5.21 -21.23 -1.81
CA PRO A 89 6.67 -21.21 -1.66
C PRO A 89 7.34 -22.30 -2.50
N ASP A 90 8.43 -21.96 -3.18
CA ASP A 90 9.26 -22.89 -3.95
C ASP A 90 10.70 -22.87 -3.43
N ASN A 91 11.42 -23.99 -3.55
CA ASN A 91 12.80 -24.15 -3.08
C ASN A 91 13.82 -24.24 -4.23
N THR A 92 13.40 -24.12 -5.49
CA THR A 92 14.33 -24.10 -6.61
C THR A 92 15.14 -22.80 -6.59
N THR A 93 16.40 -22.85 -7.00
CA THR A 93 17.34 -21.73 -6.87
C THR A 93 16.82 -20.43 -7.49
N LEU A 94 16.16 -20.54 -8.65
CA LEU A 94 15.65 -19.40 -9.40
C LEU A 94 14.49 -18.69 -8.67
N PHE A 95 13.51 -19.48 -8.17
CA PHE A 95 12.40 -18.96 -7.38
C PHE A 95 12.85 -18.43 -6.02
N THR A 96 13.83 -19.10 -5.40
CA THR A 96 14.38 -18.70 -4.09
C THR A 96 15.01 -17.31 -4.16
N HIS A 97 15.84 -17.06 -5.19
CA HIS A 97 16.50 -15.76 -5.36
C HIS A 97 15.48 -14.63 -5.51
N GLU A 98 14.50 -14.81 -6.40
CA GLU A 98 13.46 -13.80 -6.65
C GLU A 98 12.54 -13.60 -5.43
N THR A 99 12.19 -14.68 -4.74
CA THR A 99 11.38 -14.58 -3.50
C THR A 99 12.13 -13.80 -2.41
N LEU A 100 13.42 -14.07 -2.21
CA LEU A 100 14.23 -13.34 -1.23
C LEU A 100 14.38 -11.85 -1.63
N ARG A 101 14.51 -11.54 -2.92
CA ARG A 101 14.52 -10.18 -3.42
C ARG A 101 13.20 -9.46 -3.09
N ILE A 102 12.06 -10.09 -3.38
CA ILE A 102 10.74 -9.52 -3.04
C ILE A 102 10.60 -9.26 -1.54
N PHE A 103 11.07 -10.16 -0.68
CA PHE A 103 11.07 -9.90 0.76
C PHE A 103 11.96 -8.72 1.16
N GLN A 104 13.11 -8.51 0.50
CA GLN A 104 13.95 -7.34 0.75
C GLN A 104 13.27 -6.05 0.30
N ASP A 105 12.67 -6.05 -0.89
CA ASP A 105 11.91 -4.92 -1.43
C ASP A 105 10.73 -4.58 -0.50
N ALA A 106 9.98 -5.58 -0.03
CA ALA A 106 8.89 -5.41 0.93
C ALA A 106 9.37 -4.76 2.24
N ILE A 107 10.50 -5.19 2.77
CA ILE A 107 11.11 -4.59 3.97
C ILE A 107 11.52 -3.14 3.69
N GLY A 108 12.10 -2.86 2.53
CA GLY A 108 12.45 -1.51 2.09
C GLY A 108 11.24 -0.59 2.05
N ILE A 109 10.17 -1.02 1.36
CA ILE A 109 8.91 -0.28 1.24
C ILE A 109 8.29 -0.01 2.61
N CYS A 110 8.21 -1.02 3.50
CA CYS A 110 7.69 -0.82 4.86
C CYS A 110 8.50 0.21 5.66
N LYS A 111 9.83 0.21 5.54
CA LYS A 111 10.69 1.22 6.17
C LYS A 111 10.41 2.62 5.60
N THR A 112 10.31 2.74 4.28
CA THR A 112 9.98 4.02 3.63
C THR A 112 8.64 4.54 4.13
N HIS A 113 7.60 3.70 4.21
CA HIS A 113 6.30 4.09 4.74
C HIS A 113 6.37 4.60 6.19
N ILE A 114 7.22 4.00 7.05
CA ILE A 114 7.43 4.49 8.43
C ILE A 114 8.07 5.89 8.41
N PHE A 115 9.11 6.11 7.60
CA PHE A 115 9.74 7.43 7.49
C PHE A 115 8.79 8.48 6.89
N GLU A 116 7.98 8.12 5.90
CA GLU A 116 6.96 8.98 5.33
C GLU A 116 5.93 9.43 6.37
N CYS A 117 5.51 8.53 7.29
CA CYS A 117 4.59 8.90 8.38
C CYS A 117 5.13 10.01 9.29
N LEU A 118 6.45 10.10 9.45
CA LEU A 118 7.12 11.13 10.24
C LEU A 118 7.39 12.42 9.45
N SER A 119 7.22 12.40 8.13
CA SER A 119 7.50 13.54 7.26
C SER A 119 6.29 14.48 7.16
N ILE A 120 6.48 15.74 7.56
CA ILE A 120 5.48 16.80 7.39
C ILE A 120 5.12 16.98 5.91
N ARG A 121 6.10 16.90 5.01
CA ARG A 121 5.89 17.01 3.56
C ARG A 121 4.91 15.95 3.02
N TYR A 122 4.98 14.73 3.54
CA TYR A 122 4.07 13.66 3.18
C TYR A 122 2.62 14.03 3.51
N TRP A 123 2.38 14.54 4.73
CA TRP A 123 1.04 14.90 5.19
C TRP A 123 0.47 16.12 4.46
N ILE A 124 1.31 17.12 4.16
CA ILE A 124 0.91 18.24 3.31
C ILE A 124 0.45 17.72 1.94
N ASN A 125 1.21 16.83 1.30
CA ASN A 125 0.81 16.22 0.03
C ASN A 125 -0.49 15.41 0.14
N CYS A 126 -0.70 14.68 1.24
CA CYS A 126 -1.96 13.95 1.47
C CYS A 126 -3.17 14.89 1.52
N ILE A 127 -3.05 16.05 2.17
CA ILE A 127 -4.12 17.06 2.25
C ILE A 127 -4.34 17.72 0.90
N ILE A 128 -3.25 18.13 0.23
CA ILE A 128 -3.32 18.79 -1.08
C ILE A 128 -4.00 17.91 -2.13
N PHE A 129 -3.66 16.63 -2.18
CA PHE A 129 -4.17 15.68 -3.16
C PHE A 129 -5.28 14.76 -2.59
N LEU A 130 -5.97 15.19 -1.53
CA LEU A 130 -7.01 14.38 -0.87
C LEU A 130 -8.09 13.90 -1.84
N PRO A 131 -8.70 14.73 -2.72
CA PRO A 131 -9.70 14.26 -3.67
C PRO A 131 -9.14 13.21 -4.64
N LYS A 132 -7.93 13.44 -5.17
CA LYS A 132 -7.24 12.48 -6.04
C LYS A 132 -7.04 11.14 -5.33
N ASN A 133 -6.58 11.15 -4.10
CA ASN A 133 -6.31 9.93 -3.33
C ASN A 133 -7.58 9.12 -3.06
N ILE A 134 -8.71 9.80 -2.74
CA ILE A 134 -10.02 9.16 -2.54
C ILE A 134 -10.52 8.54 -3.86
N LEU A 135 -10.47 9.28 -4.96
CA LEU A 135 -10.97 8.80 -6.25
C LEU A 135 -10.11 7.66 -6.82
N CYS A 136 -8.79 7.69 -6.62
CA CYS A 136 -7.91 6.57 -6.96
C CYS A 136 -8.23 5.32 -6.12
N TYR A 137 -8.58 5.48 -4.85
CA TYR A 137 -9.05 4.37 -4.01
C TYR A 137 -10.34 3.74 -4.55
N LEU A 138 -11.21 4.54 -5.19
CA LEU A 138 -12.43 4.09 -5.88
C LEU A 138 -12.16 3.55 -7.30
N ASN A 139 -10.92 3.22 -7.64
CA ASN A 139 -10.47 2.69 -8.94
C ASN A 139 -10.67 3.66 -10.13
N VAL A 140 -10.79 4.97 -9.89
CA VAL A 140 -10.77 5.98 -10.96
C VAL A 140 -9.32 6.28 -11.31
N SER A 141 -8.95 6.17 -12.60
CA SER A 141 -7.56 6.39 -13.04
C SER A 141 -7.10 7.82 -12.73
N ALA A 142 -5.88 7.97 -12.21
CA ALA A 142 -5.32 9.26 -11.79
C ALA A 142 -5.21 10.32 -12.93
N GLU A 143 -5.22 9.88 -14.17
CA GLU A 143 -5.11 10.74 -15.36
C GLU A 143 -6.46 11.31 -15.84
N ASN A 144 -7.56 10.86 -15.23
CA ASN A 144 -8.91 11.28 -15.64
C ASN A 144 -9.12 12.77 -15.38
N ILE A 145 -9.66 13.48 -16.40
CA ILE A 145 -10.04 14.90 -16.33
C ILE A 145 -10.98 15.16 -15.14
N PHE A 146 -11.87 14.23 -14.84
CA PHE A 146 -12.78 14.31 -13.71
C PHE A 146 -12.06 14.51 -12.37
N ILE A 147 -10.95 13.82 -12.14
CA ILE A 147 -10.13 13.98 -10.92
C ILE A 147 -9.55 15.38 -10.82
N LYS A 148 -9.09 15.94 -11.95
CA LYS A 148 -8.56 17.32 -11.99
C LYS A 148 -9.64 18.35 -11.65
N ILE A 149 -10.84 18.16 -12.17
CA ILE A 149 -12.00 19.03 -11.88
C ILE A 149 -12.36 18.93 -10.39
N CYS A 150 -12.49 17.72 -9.84
CA CYS A 150 -12.76 17.52 -8.40
C CYS A 150 -11.69 18.17 -7.51
N GLN A 151 -10.43 18.13 -7.93
CA GLN A 151 -9.32 18.76 -7.21
C GLN A 151 -9.48 20.28 -7.17
N VAL A 152 -9.85 20.90 -8.30
CA VAL A 152 -10.10 22.36 -8.38
C VAL A 152 -11.30 22.75 -7.53
N ILE A 153 -12.42 22.01 -7.62
CA ILE A 153 -13.63 22.25 -6.82
C ILE A 153 -13.31 22.16 -5.33
N TYR A 154 -12.53 21.16 -4.91
CA TYR A 154 -12.11 20.99 -3.52
C TYR A 154 -11.38 22.24 -2.98
N TRP A 155 -10.43 22.79 -3.74
CA TRP A 155 -9.68 23.96 -3.33
C TRP A 155 -10.56 25.22 -3.32
N ILE A 156 -11.39 25.42 -4.33
CA ILE A 156 -12.33 26.57 -4.39
C ILE A 156 -13.30 26.51 -3.22
N SER A 157 -13.91 25.34 -2.95
CA SER A 157 -14.84 25.17 -1.82
C SER A 157 -14.13 25.36 -0.47
N GLY A 158 -12.88 24.93 -0.30
CA GLY A 158 -12.09 25.20 0.89
C GLY A 158 -11.88 26.69 1.16
N ILE A 159 -11.56 27.46 0.11
CA ILE A 159 -11.41 28.92 0.19
C ILE A 159 -12.75 29.57 0.55
N LEU A 160 -13.83 29.20 -0.12
CA LEU A 160 -15.17 29.75 0.15
C LEU A 160 -15.63 29.49 1.58
N ILE A 161 -15.46 28.25 2.08
CA ILE A 161 -15.80 27.89 3.46
C ILE A 161 -14.99 28.73 4.45
N THR A 162 -13.71 28.99 4.15
CA THR A 162 -12.86 29.80 5.05
C THR A 162 -13.30 31.26 5.08
N LEU A 163 -13.68 31.84 3.93
CA LEU A 163 -14.13 33.21 3.80
C LEU A 163 -15.50 33.44 4.45
N PHE A 164 -16.43 32.50 4.28
CA PHE A 164 -17.82 32.61 4.77
C PHE A 164 -18.10 31.77 6.02
N SER A 165 -17.07 31.44 6.79
CA SER A 165 -17.21 30.53 7.93
C SER A 165 -18.16 31.02 9.03
N THR A 166 -18.26 32.33 9.24
CA THR A 166 -19.21 32.96 10.18
C THR A 166 -20.65 32.86 9.70
N ASP A 167 -20.90 33.21 8.44
CA ASP A 167 -22.24 33.21 7.85
C ASP A 167 -22.80 31.79 7.72
N ILE A 168 -21.94 30.80 7.36
CA ILE A 168 -22.32 29.38 7.30
C ILE A 168 -22.66 28.84 8.69
N ALA A 169 -21.91 29.22 9.71
CA ALA A 169 -22.18 28.80 11.08
C ALA A 169 -23.54 29.33 11.60
N ASP A 170 -23.88 30.55 11.24
CA ASP A 170 -25.16 31.18 11.62
C ASP A 170 -26.35 30.57 10.87
N ILE A 171 -26.19 30.24 9.58
CA ILE A 171 -27.19 29.50 8.80
C ILE A 171 -27.43 28.10 9.40
N ILE A 172 -26.38 27.37 9.73
CA ILE A 172 -26.50 26.04 10.33
C ILE A 172 -27.19 26.11 11.68
N LYS A 173 -26.85 27.07 12.54
CA LYS A 173 -27.50 27.27 13.83
C LYS A 173 -29.00 27.59 13.65
N SER A 174 -29.37 28.45 12.71
CA SER A 174 -30.76 28.78 12.43
C SER A 174 -31.57 27.56 11.94
N PHE A 175 -30.90 26.62 11.25
CA PHE A 175 -31.55 25.40 10.73
C PHE A 175 -31.74 24.33 11.82
N ILE A 176 -30.79 24.23 12.76
CA ILE A 176 -30.86 23.24 13.87
C ILE A 176 -31.81 23.69 14.99
N MET A 177 -32.01 25.01 15.15
CA MET A 177 -32.92 25.57 16.18
C MET A 177 -34.39 25.71 15.71
N ARG A 178 -34.70 25.21 14.53
CA ARG A 178 -36.06 25.16 13.98
C ARG A 178 -36.65 23.74 14.09
#